data_493c0226c2408f0392b4f447ae1d16d6
#
_entry.id   493c0226c2408f0392b4f447ae1d16d6
#
_cell.length_a   1.000
_cell.length_b   1.000
_cell.length_c   1.000
_cell.angle_alpha   90.00
_cell.angle_beta   90.00
_cell.angle_gamma   90.00
#
_symmetry.space_group_name_H-M   'P 1'
#
loop_
_entity.id
_entity.type
_entity.pdbx_description
1 polymer ?
#
loop_
_entity_poly.entity_id
_entity_poly.type
_entity_poly.pdbx_seq_one_letter_code
_entity_poly.pdbx_strand_id
1 'polypeptide(L)'
;MNENVEKESNKLLTQRLQRVHVATGISFSLIMYVAVFFGIFAILLPYIQVWEKPSRHFKTADITTIDYSSMIDPVLSNPDYPKINPIEIIFPGYMEDPALKISTDFVKTKVFNPNTNQEVENEDELSQLARFLNHMHYGRPFKDFGYMLFGFTAVAGMFLVIGGVILIIKIKYKNSTKTTSGKFSKWHRKIFTWVFPPFIIITLTGAYMNIGFDGSAPMTYLASKGQTSEVWNLTGPVLFPDEPRLEKKNDNVPMLAINELLKKAKEINPNIDFQMVKIINWQDTSAIAKFEGYNPYMPFLNGISNKPSVTLSGVDGRLISQQKVMDKHWSGLFYDSVFFLHFLFGVDTFTRLLIATIMSISTFALGFGVLLWLEKKARKIPESVPVYQWMGKLSLSVMIGVIPATGLLFFLQWLLPFDMENRVVLQKGLFALLWLSTLTWSFYRLNSYQAAKEFLFLGGILFILSPIIHFYNSGFSPIELYKNDMTSILSVDIALFIFGSLLVFIAIKLPQKRVDVQKFWTKNL
;
A
#
# COMPACT_ATOMS: atom_id res chain seq x y z
N MET A 1 32.51 40.22 2.33
CA MET A 1 31.07 40.47 2.05
C MET A 1 30.46 41.09 3.29
N ASN A 2 29.74 42.21 3.17
CA ASN A 2 29.31 43.01 4.31
C ASN A 2 28.27 42.18 5.12
N GLU A 3 28.44 42.00 6.43
CA GLU A 3 27.58 41.16 7.30
C GLU A 3 26.08 41.54 7.22
N ASN A 4 25.78 42.80 6.93
CA ASN A 4 24.43 43.29 6.70
C ASN A 4 23.82 42.75 5.39
N VAL A 5 24.60 42.66 4.32
CA VAL A 5 24.16 42.13 3.00
C VAL A 5 23.85 40.65 3.14
N GLU A 6 24.63 39.91 3.92
CA GLU A 6 24.40 38.48 4.16
C GLU A 6 23.15 38.24 5.01
N LYS A 7 22.90 39.05 6.02
CA LYS A 7 21.65 38.99 6.84
C LYS A 7 20.40 39.29 6.00
N GLU A 8 20.45 40.30 5.13
CA GLU A 8 19.32 40.64 4.24
C GLU A 8 19.08 39.55 3.19
N SER A 9 20.11 38.99 2.59
CA SER A 9 20.05 37.90 1.65
C SER A 9 19.42 36.65 2.29
N ASN A 10 19.86 36.26 3.49
CA ASN A 10 19.31 35.14 4.24
C ASN A 10 17.82 35.35 4.62
N LYS A 11 17.44 36.57 4.98
CA LYS A 11 16.04 36.93 5.26
C LYS A 11 15.16 36.81 4.01
N LEU A 12 15.64 37.33 2.88
CA LEU A 12 14.94 37.26 1.59
C LEU A 12 14.77 35.82 1.12
N LEU A 13 15.83 35.00 1.19
CA LEU A 13 15.79 33.59 0.85
C LEU A 13 14.77 32.83 1.71
N THR A 14 14.76 33.06 3.02
CA THR A 14 13.81 32.44 3.94
C THR A 14 12.37 32.80 3.62
N GLN A 15 12.10 34.09 3.28
CA GLN A 15 10.76 34.53 2.88
C GLN A 15 10.32 33.88 1.55
N ARG A 16 11.23 33.78 0.56
CA ARG A 16 10.95 33.12 -0.72
C ARG A 16 10.65 31.64 -0.51
N LEU A 17 11.47 30.92 0.26
CA LEU A 17 11.26 29.52 0.58
C LEU A 17 9.91 29.30 1.28
N GLN A 18 9.53 30.16 2.23
CA GLN A 18 8.23 30.08 2.88
C GLN A 18 7.07 30.30 1.90
N ARG A 19 7.18 31.24 0.96
CA ARG A 19 6.16 31.47 -0.07
C ARG A 19 6.01 30.25 -0.99
N VAL A 20 7.12 29.69 -1.46
CA VAL A 20 7.12 28.50 -2.30
C VAL A 20 6.54 27.30 -1.55
N HIS A 21 6.95 27.06 -0.30
CA HIS A 21 6.40 26.00 0.53
C HIS A 21 4.87 26.12 0.67
N VAL A 22 4.34 27.32 0.92
CA VAL A 22 2.89 27.53 1.03
C VAL A 22 2.19 27.32 -0.31
N ALA A 23 2.73 27.87 -1.41
CA ALA A 23 2.13 27.74 -2.74
C ALA A 23 2.09 26.25 -3.17
N THR A 24 3.21 25.56 -3.12
CA THR A 24 3.29 24.12 -3.43
C THR A 24 2.40 23.29 -2.50
N GLY A 25 2.42 23.61 -1.19
CA GLY A 25 1.60 22.92 -0.22
C GLY A 25 0.11 22.99 -0.54
N ILE A 26 -0.42 24.16 -0.89
CA ILE A 26 -1.83 24.31 -1.23
C ILE A 26 -2.18 23.65 -2.56
N SER A 27 -1.29 23.74 -3.55
CA SER A 27 -1.53 23.12 -4.87
C SER A 27 -1.62 21.59 -4.80
N PHE A 28 -0.82 20.94 -3.93
CA PHE A 28 -0.71 19.49 -3.88
C PHE A 28 -1.27 18.83 -2.62
N SER A 29 -1.62 19.60 -1.57
CA SER A 29 -2.00 19.03 -0.27
C SER A 29 -3.19 18.08 -0.30
N LEU A 30 -4.20 18.34 -1.12
CA LEU A 30 -5.39 17.51 -1.20
C LEU A 30 -5.07 16.16 -1.88
N ILE A 31 -4.32 16.19 -2.98
CA ILE A 31 -3.89 14.96 -3.68
C ILE A 31 -2.92 14.17 -2.80
N MET A 32 -1.99 14.86 -2.14
CA MET A 32 -1.06 14.24 -1.19
C MET A 32 -1.79 13.60 -0.01
N TYR A 33 -2.86 14.24 0.48
CA TYR A 33 -3.69 13.65 1.51
C TYR A 33 -4.35 12.35 1.03
N VAL A 34 -4.92 12.36 -0.18
CA VAL A 34 -5.53 11.16 -0.80
C VAL A 34 -4.49 10.05 -0.95
N ALA A 35 -3.29 10.40 -1.45
CA ALA A 35 -2.19 9.44 -1.59
C ALA A 35 -1.80 8.83 -0.23
N VAL A 36 -1.57 9.64 0.79
CA VAL A 36 -1.20 9.14 2.13
C VAL A 36 -2.33 8.35 2.77
N PHE A 37 -3.57 8.82 2.65
CA PHE A 37 -4.75 8.14 3.21
C PHE A 37 -4.92 6.73 2.63
N PHE A 38 -4.90 6.59 1.31
CA PHE A 38 -4.99 5.26 0.69
C PHE A 38 -3.69 4.46 0.82
N GLY A 39 -2.54 5.12 0.97
CA GLY A 39 -1.27 4.48 1.29
C GLY A 39 -1.28 3.71 2.61
N ILE A 40 -2.07 4.14 3.60
CA ILE A 40 -2.27 3.38 4.86
C ILE A 40 -2.86 2.01 4.56
N PHE A 41 -3.87 1.95 3.70
CA PHE A 41 -4.49 0.68 3.28
C PHE A 41 -3.57 -0.14 2.38
N ALA A 42 -2.73 0.51 1.56
CA ALA A 42 -1.72 -0.18 0.74
C ALA A 42 -0.66 -0.88 1.61
N ILE A 43 -0.25 -0.28 2.74
CA ILE A 43 0.62 -0.94 3.73
C ILE A 43 -0.06 -2.17 4.34
N LEU A 44 -1.37 -2.12 4.56
CA LEU A 44 -2.18 -3.20 5.15
C LEU A 44 -2.78 -4.15 4.10
N LEU A 45 -2.42 -3.99 2.82
CA LEU A 45 -2.94 -4.80 1.71
C LEU A 45 -2.86 -6.32 1.96
N PRO A 46 -1.76 -6.91 2.49
CA PRO A 46 -1.69 -8.35 2.70
C PRO A 46 -2.82 -8.90 3.58
N TYR A 47 -3.24 -8.16 4.59
CA TYR A 47 -4.32 -8.55 5.50
C TYR A 47 -5.70 -8.32 4.88
N ILE A 48 -5.91 -7.18 4.22
CA ILE A 48 -7.19 -6.83 3.60
C ILE A 48 -7.52 -7.79 2.45
N GLN A 49 -6.53 -8.20 1.64
CA GLN A 49 -6.75 -9.13 0.52
C GLN A 49 -7.16 -10.53 0.95
N VAL A 50 -6.79 -10.96 2.16
CA VAL A 50 -7.21 -12.23 2.74
C VAL A 50 -8.58 -12.09 3.38
N TRP A 51 -8.80 -11.01 4.14
CA TRP A 51 -10.08 -10.69 4.78
C TRP A 51 -11.22 -10.55 3.76
N GLU A 52 -10.97 -9.99 2.57
CA GLU A 52 -12.01 -9.74 1.56
C GLU A 52 -12.53 -10.99 0.84
N LYS A 53 -11.88 -12.18 1.02
CA LYS A 53 -12.15 -13.39 0.26
C LYS A 53 -12.68 -14.51 1.16
N PRO A 54 -13.94 -14.96 1.02
CA PRO A 54 -14.49 -16.09 1.77
C PRO A 54 -13.65 -17.36 1.64
N SER A 55 -13.12 -17.63 0.44
CA SER A 55 -12.30 -18.82 0.16
C SER A 55 -10.94 -18.84 0.85
N ARG A 56 -10.59 -17.81 1.64
CA ARG A 56 -9.33 -17.72 2.40
C ARG A 56 -9.52 -17.88 3.90
N HIS A 57 -10.73 -18.22 4.36
CA HIS A 57 -11.04 -18.37 5.77
C HIS A 57 -10.65 -19.75 6.30
N PHE A 58 -9.33 -20.01 6.31
CA PHE A 58 -8.74 -21.21 6.89
C PHE A 58 -7.33 -20.93 7.42
N LYS A 59 -6.82 -21.83 8.26
CA LYS A 59 -5.50 -21.74 8.86
C LYS A 59 -4.41 -21.87 7.81
N THR A 60 -3.36 -21.08 7.91
CA THR A 60 -2.14 -21.25 7.10
C THR A 60 -1.43 -22.54 7.47
N ALA A 61 -1.20 -23.42 6.49
CA ALA A 61 -0.51 -24.67 6.67
C ALA A 61 1.02 -24.48 6.72
N ASP A 62 1.72 -25.37 7.44
CA ASP A 62 3.18 -25.45 7.39
C ASP A 62 3.61 -26.01 6.04
N ILE A 63 4.40 -25.23 5.29
CA ILE A 63 4.89 -25.59 3.96
C ILE A 63 5.69 -26.90 3.92
N THR A 64 6.20 -27.39 5.05
CA THR A 64 6.95 -28.63 5.14
C THR A 64 6.08 -29.88 5.26
N THR A 65 4.82 -29.72 5.66
CA THR A 65 3.89 -30.83 5.94
C THR A 65 2.80 -31.00 4.90
N ILE A 66 2.73 -30.09 3.91
CA ILE A 66 1.71 -30.09 2.87
C ILE A 66 1.89 -31.29 1.93
N ASP A 67 0.82 -31.96 1.55
CA ASP A 67 0.81 -32.94 0.47
C ASP A 67 0.69 -32.22 -0.89
N TYR A 68 1.83 -31.77 -1.40
CA TYR A 68 1.88 -31.06 -2.69
C TYR A 68 1.41 -31.93 -3.86
N SER A 69 1.75 -33.24 -3.85
CA SER A 69 1.45 -34.11 -4.95
C SER A 69 -0.05 -34.28 -5.18
N SER A 70 -0.85 -34.35 -4.11
CA SER A 70 -2.31 -34.48 -4.23
C SER A 70 -2.99 -33.27 -4.90
N MET A 71 -2.39 -32.08 -4.81
CA MET A 71 -2.93 -30.85 -5.41
C MET A 71 -2.30 -30.56 -6.76
N ILE A 72 -1.00 -30.78 -6.93
CA ILE A 72 -0.26 -30.34 -8.11
C ILE A 72 -0.37 -31.35 -9.25
N ASP A 73 -0.19 -32.66 -8.96
CA ASP A 73 -0.17 -33.69 -9.99
C ASP A 73 -1.48 -33.77 -10.79
N PRO A 74 -2.67 -33.68 -10.20
CA PRO A 74 -3.92 -33.64 -10.97
C PRO A 74 -4.02 -32.44 -11.91
N VAL A 75 -3.53 -31.26 -11.48
CA VAL A 75 -3.55 -30.04 -12.30
C VAL A 75 -2.58 -30.17 -13.47
N LEU A 76 -1.35 -30.57 -13.19
CA LEU A 76 -0.31 -30.66 -14.21
C LEU A 76 -0.45 -31.88 -15.13
N SER A 77 -1.14 -32.93 -14.68
CA SER A 77 -1.48 -34.06 -15.55
C SER A 77 -2.64 -33.80 -16.49
N ASN A 78 -3.47 -32.77 -16.18
CA ASN A 78 -4.57 -32.39 -17.06
C ASN A 78 -4.01 -31.83 -18.38
N PRO A 79 -4.37 -32.40 -19.56
CA PRO A 79 -3.92 -31.92 -20.86
C PRO A 79 -4.42 -30.50 -21.17
N ASP A 80 -5.58 -30.10 -20.62
CA ASP A 80 -6.19 -28.79 -20.84
C ASP A 80 -5.54 -27.68 -20.01
N TYR A 81 -4.70 -28.03 -19.02
CA TYR A 81 -3.97 -27.03 -18.25
C TYR A 81 -2.68 -26.64 -18.99
N PRO A 82 -2.50 -25.36 -19.33
CA PRO A 82 -1.33 -24.89 -20.07
C PRO A 82 -0.07 -25.06 -19.21
N LYS A 83 0.95 -25.73 -19.76
CA LYS A 83 2.23 -25.98 -19.11
C LYS A 83 3.30 -25.05 -19.67
N ILE A 84 3.06 -23.75 -19.48
CA ILE A 84 4.01 -22.70 -19.91
C ILE A 84 5.07 -22.55 -18.84
N ASN A 85 6.33 -22.69 -19.20
CA ASN A 85 7.45 -22.54 -18.28
C ASN A 85 7.73 -21.06 -17.95
N PRO A 86 8.03 -20.73 -16.68
CA PRO A 86 7.96 -21.59 -15.52
C PRO A 86 6.53 -21.80 -14.99
N ILE A 87 6.25 -22.97 -14.42
CA ILE A 87 5.05 -23.18 -13.61
C ILE A 87 5.38 -22.70 -12.20
N GLU A 88 4.62 -21.74 -11.71
CA GLU A 88 4.82 -21.12 -10.39
C GLU A 88 3.88 -21.77 -9.37
N ILE A 89 4.44 -22.25 -8.27
CA ILE A 89 3.71 -22.77 -7.11
C ILE A 89 4.03 -21.85 -5.95
N ILE A 90 3.05 -21.03 -5.57
CA ILE A 90 3.16 -20.07 -4.48
C ILE A 90 2.72 -20.77 -3.20
N PHE A 91 3.59 -20.76 -2.20
CA PHE A 91 3.36 -21.42 -0.92
C PHE A 91 2.41 -20.63 -0.02
N PRO A 92 1.65 -21.32 0.86
CA PRO A 92 0.86 -20.67 1.90
C PRO A 92 1.70 -19.74 2.78
N GLY A 93 1.09 -18.63 3.19
CA GLY A 93 1.75 -17.59 4.00
C GLY A 93 2.39 -16.46 3.18
N TYR A 94 2.55 -16.62 1.88
CA TYR A 94 3.04 -15.52 1.05
C TYR A 94 2.04 -14.37 1.05
N MET A 95 2.47 -13.19 1.52
CA MET A 95 1.61 -12.03 1.70
C MET A 95 0.33 -12.32 2.52
N GLU A 96 0.47 -13.09 3.59
CA GLU A 96 -0.61 -13.51 4.50
C GLU A 96 -1.65 -14.47 3.87
N ASP A 97 -1.55 -14.81 2.58
CA ASP A 97 -2.51 -15.70 1.92
C ASP A 97 -2.29 -17.16 2.37
N PRO A 98 -3.27 -17.80 3.01
CA PRO A 98 -3.13 -19.17 3.50
C PRO A 98 -3.22 -20.23 2.40
N ALA A 99 -3.57 -19.84 1.16
CA ALA A 99 -3.78 -20.77 0.06
C ALA A 99 -2.48 -21.15 -0.67
N LEU A 100 -2.45 -22.36 -1.18
CA LEU A 100 -1.49 -22.78 -2.20
C LEU A 100 -2.01 -22.36 -3.57
N LYS A 101 -1.14 -21.74 -4.39
CA LYS A 101 -1.53 -21.32 -5.75
C LYS A 101 -0.62 -21.98 -6.77
N ILE A 102 -1.22 -22.46 -7.84
CA ILE A 102 -0.52 -22.99 -9.03
C ILE A 102 -0.85 -22.05 -10.19
N SER A 103 0.15 -21.45 -10.78
CA SER A 103 -0.01 -20.47 -11.86
C SER A 103 0.93 -20.78 -13.01
N THR A 104 0.49 -20.45 -14.22
CA THR A 104 1.33 -20.48 -15.41
C THR A 104 1.07 -19.20 -16.18
N ASP A 105 2.14 -18.40 -16.41
CA ASP A 105 2.10 -17.13 -17.12
C ASP A 105 0.97 -16.15 -16.65
N PHE A 106 0.61 -16.22 -15.36
CA PHE A 106 -0.48 -15.45 -14.73
C PHE A 106 -1.88 -15.64 -15.37
N VAL A 107 -2.03 -16.60 -16.28
CA VAL A 107 -3.27 -16.74 -17.10
C VAL A 107 -4.30 -17.67 -16.45
N LYS A 108 -3.85 -18.76 -15.83
CA LYS A 108 -4.74 -19.72 -15.18
C LYS A 108 -4.20 -20.08 -13.80
N THR A 109 -4.68 -19.39 -12.79
CA THR A 109 -4.33 -19.68 -11.41
C THR A 109 -5.34 -20.63 -10.80
N LYS A 110 -4.86 -21.78 -10.33
CA LYS A 110 -5.58 -22.71 -9.49
C LYS A 110 -5.23 -22.47 -8.05
N VAL A 111 -6.22 -22.53 -7.17
CA VAL A 111 -6.08 -22.19 -5.76
C VAL A 111 -6.57 -23.35 -4.90
N PHE A 112 -5.80 -23.73 -3.89
CA PHE A 112 -6.09 -24.86 -3.03
C PHE A 112 -6.05 -24.49 -1.55
N ASN A 113 -6.93 -25.12 -0.78
CA ASN A 113 -6.78 -25.18 0.67
C ASN A 113 -5.85 -26.36 1.03
N PRO A 114 -4.61 -26.08 1.48
CA PRO A 114 -3.63 -27.12 1.76
C PRO A 114 -3.96 -27.98 2.99
N ASN A 115 -4.94 -27.59 3.81
CA ASN A 115 -5.38 -28.40 4.95
C ASN A 115 -6.37 -29.50 4.54
N THR A 116 -7.05 -29.34 3.40
CA THR A 116 -8.04 -30.30 2.89
C THR A 116 -7.66 -30.88 1.53
N ASN A 117 -6.61 -30.35 0.91
CA ASN A 117 -6.16 -30.65 -0.46
C ASN A 117 -7.23 -30.37 -1.53
N GLN A 118 -8.23 -29.55 -1.22
CA GLN A 118 -9.32 -29.24 -2.14
C GLN A 118 -9.06 -27.92 -2.89
N GLU A 119 -9.42 -27.91 -4.16
CA GLU A 119 -9.48 -26.66 -4.93
C GLU A 119 -10.54 -25.73 -4.34
N VAL A 120 -10.20 -24.47 -4.15
CA VAL A 120 -11.10 -23.43 -3.69
C VAL A 120 -11.29 -22.38 -4.78
N GLU A 121 -12.35 -21.61 -4.66
CA GLU A 121 -12.68 -20.59 -5.66
C GLU A 121 -11.60 -19.53 -5.74
N ASN A 122 -11.26 -19.12 -6.97
CA ASN A 122 -10.42 -17.95 -7.20
C ASN A 122 -11.28 -16.71 -7.33
N GLU A 123 -11.38 -15.94 -6.26
CA GLU A 123 -12.23 -14.76 -6.15
C GLU A 123 -11.52 -13.45 -6.57
N ASP A 124 -10.40 -13.52 -7.28
CA ASP A 124 -9.62 -12.32 -7.64
C ASP A 124 -10.40 -11.31 -8.50
N GLU A 125 -11.40 -11.76 -9.25
CA GLU A 125 -12.28 -10.89 -10.03
C GLU A 125 -13.48 -10.37 -9.23
N LEU A 126 -13.93 -11.10 -8.22
CA LEU A 126 -15.09 -10.78 -7.37
C LEU A 126 -14.73 -9.93 -6.15
N SER A 127 -13.49 -10.04 -5.67
CA SER A 127 -12.97 -9.37 -4.47
C SER A 127 -11.76 -8.53 -4.84
N GLN A 128 -11.98 -7.23 -5.05
CA GLN A 128 -10.95 -6.28 -5.48
C GLN A 128 -10.81 -5.08 -4.54
N LEU A 129 -11.27 -5.19 -3.29
CA LEU A 129 -11.21 -4.09 -2.34
C LEU A 129 -9.77 -3.64 -2.06
N ALA A 130 -8.91 -4.57 -1.63
CA ALA A 130 -7.51 -4.29 -1.35
C ALA A 130 -6.78 -3.71 -2.57
N ARG A 131 -6.99 -4.32 -3.74
CA ARG A 131 -6.44 -3.84 -5.00
C ARG A 131 -6.94 -2.44 -5.36
N PHE A 132 -8.23 -2.16 -5.18
CA PHE A 132 -8.81 -0.85 -5.48
C PHE A 132 -8.26 0.23 -4.54
N LEU A 133 -8.16 -0.03 -3.23
CA LEU A 133 -7.57 0.89 -2.26
C LEU A 133 -6.10 1.19 -2.60
N ASN A 134 -5.34 0.17 -2.98
CA ASN A 134 -3.96 0.35 -3.44
C ASN A 134 -3.90 1.17 -4.75
N HIS A 135 -4.78 0.92 -5.70
CA HIS A 135 -4.85 1.71 -6.95
C HIS A 135 -5.19 3.19 -6.68
N MET A 136 -6.04 3.48 -5.69
CA MET A 136 -6.35 4.85 -5.28
C MET A 136 -5.11 5.56 -4.70
N HIS A 137 -4.17 4.83 -4.08
CA HIS A 137 -2.94 5.37 -3.51
C HIS A 137 -2.06 6.07 -4.55
N TYR A 138 -2.01 5.55 -5.77
CA TYR A 138 -1.17 6.11 -6.84
C TYR A 138 -1.95 6.57 -8.08
N GLY A 139 -3.25 6.78 -7.95
CA GLY A 139 -4.08 7.42 -8.97
C GLY A 139 -4.46 6.55 -10.16
N ARG A 140 -4.25 5.22 -10.12
CA ARG A 140 -4.52 4.29 -11.23
C ARG A 140 -5.96 4.33 -11.77
N PRO A 141 -7.03 4.56 -10.96
CA PRO A 141 -8.39 4.69 -11.50
C PRO A 141 -8.55 5.81 -12.54
N PHE A 142 -7.67 6.81 -12.53
CA PHE A 142 -7.63 7.89 -13.51
C PHE A 142 -6.63 7.64 -14.65
N LYS A 143 -6.21 6.39 -14.83
CA LYS A 143 -5.25 5.92 -15.84
C LYS A 143 -3.92 6.71 -15.76
N ASP A 144 -3.30 6.99 -16.91
CA ASP A 144 -1.99 7.62 -17.01
C ASP A 144 -1.98 9.04 -16.44
N PHE A 145 -3.06 9.81 -16.63
CA PHE A 145 -3.19 11.14 -16.04
C PHE A 145 -3.11 11.10 -14.51
N GLY A 146 -3.85 10.19 -13.88
CA GLY A 146 -3.81 10.02 -12.42
C GLY A 146 -2.44 9.58 -11.95
N TYR A 147 -1.86 8.59 -12.60
CA TYR A 147 -0.53 8.07 -12.30
C TYR A 147 0.53 9.19 -12.32
N MET A 148 0.59 9.98 -13.40
CA MET A 148 1.49 11.12 -13.52
C MET A 148 1.24 12.20 -12.45
N LEU A 149 -0.03 12.54 -12.19
CA LEU A 149 -0.40 13.54 -11.19
C LEU A 149 0.06 13.15 -9.78
N PHE A 150 -0.09 11.88 -9.40
CA PHE A 150 0.38 11.38 -8.12
C PHE A 150 1.91 11.32 -8.05
N GLY A 151 2.59 11.01 -9.15
CA GLY A 151 4.05 11.11 -9.26
C GLY A 151 4.57 12.53 -9.01
N PHE A 152 3.99 13.53 -9.69
CA PHE A 152 4.31 14.94 -9.42
C PHE A 152 3.99 15.35 -7.98
N THR A 153 2.92 14.80 -7.41
CA THR A 153 2.56 15.04 -6.00
C THR A 153 3.62 14.47 -5.05
N ALA A 154 4.18 13.30 -5.34
CA ALA A 154 5.28 12.73 -4.56
C ALA A 154 6.55 13.60 -4.62
N VAL A 155 6.91 14.10 -5.81
CA VAL A 155 8.03 15.06 -5.98
C VAL A 155 7.76 16.36 -5.20
N ALA A 156 6.54 16.91 -5.30
CA ALA A 156 6.14 18.09 -4.53
C ALA A 156 6.20 17.82 -3.02
N GLY A 157 5.80 16.63 -2.58
CA GLY A 157 5.89 16.17 -1.18
C GLY A 157 7.32 16.16 -0.67
N MET A 158 8.25 15.57 -1.43
CA MET A 158 9.68 15.57 -1.11
C MET A 158 10.21 17.01 -0.96
N PHE A 159 9.87 17.88 -1.92
CA PHE A 159 10.27 19.29 -1.88
C PHE A 159 9.69 20.02 -0.65
N LEU A 160 8.43 19.76 -0.30
CA LEU A 160 7.78 20.34 0.87
C LEU A 160 8.42 19.88 2.18
N VAL A 161 8.81 18.61 2.29
CA VAL A 161 9.45 18.08 3.50
C VAL A 161 10.84 18.70 3.67
N ILE A 162 11.67 18.67 2.63
CA ILE A 162 13.02 19.28 2.66
C ILE A 162 12.93 20.78 2.97
N GLY A 163 12.07 21.51 2.25
CA GLY A 163 11.82 22.93 2.46
C GLY A 163 11.29 23.23 3.86
N GLY A 164 10.40 22.38 4.38
CA GLY A 164 9.85 22.46 5.73
C GLY A 164 10.92 22.31 6.81
N VAL A 165 11.82 21.32 6.69
CA VAL A 165 12.96 21.13 7.60
C VAL A 165 13.88 22.36 7.60
N ILE A 166 14.22 22.87 6.41
CA ILE A 166 15.04 24.10 6.30
C ILE A 166 14.35 25.28 6.98
N LEU A 167 13.03 25.44 6.80
CA LEU A 167 12.26 26.51 7.44
C LEU A 167 12.23 26.36 8.97
N ILE A 168 12.10 25.15 9.51
CA ILE A 168 12.13 24.91 10.96
C ILE A 168 13.50 25.30 11.54
N ILE A 169 14.59 25.00 10.85
CA ILE A 169 15.95 25.34 11.28
C ILE A 169 16.18 26.87 11.20
N LYS A 170 15.75 27.52 10.11
CA LYS A 170 16.03 28.93 9.87
C LYS A 170 15.11 29.90 10.64
N ILE A 171 13.88 29.49 10.96
CA ILE A 171 12.89 30.36 11.58
C ILE A 171 12.69 30.00 13.06
N LYS A 172 13.01 30.92 13.96
CA LYS A 172 12.63 30.83 15.37
C LYS A 172 11.14 31.13 15.50
N TYR A 173 10.30 30.10 15.46
CA TYR A 173 8.86 30.26 15.63
C TYR A 173 8.52 30.55 17.09
N LYS A 174 7.84 31.69 17.33
CA LYS A 174 7.22 31.94 18.64
C LYS A 174 6.05 30.95 18.79
N ASN A 175 6.06 30.17 19.87
CA ASN A 175 4.96 29.24 20.20
C ASN A 175 3.73 30.02 20.71
N SER A 176 3.19 30.92 19.91
CA SER A 176 1.96 31.60 20.26
C SER A 176 0.78 30.65 20.08
N THR A 177 0.21 30.23 21.21
CA THR A 177 -0.97 29.35 21.26
C THR A 177 -2.27 30.11 21.50
N LYS A 178 -2.18 31.45 21.56
CA LYS A 178 -3.33 32.33 21.82
C LYS A 178 -4.35 32.39 20.66
N THR A 179 -3.97 32.01 19.44
CA THR A 179 -4.85 32.05 18.27
C THR A 179 -4.98 30.67 17.61
N THR A 180 -6.13 30.42 16.96
CA THR A 180 -6.38 29.16 16.21
C THR A 180 -5.29 28.91 15.16
N SER A 181 -4.92 29.94 14.37
CA SER A 181 -3.85 29.81 13.38
C SER A 181 -2.48 29.54 14.01
N GLY A 182 -2.19 30.08 15.20
CA GLY A 182 -0.97 29.77 15.95
C GLY A 182 -0.91 28.30 16.37
N LYS A 183 -2.03 27.75 16.79
CA LYS A 183 -2.13 26.32 17.17
C LYS A 183 -1.99 25.39 15.97
N PHE A 184 -2.69 25.64 14.87
CA PHE A 184 -2.54 24.86 13.65
C PHE A 184 -1.10 24.89 13.12
N SER A 185 -0.45 26.06 13.16
CA SER A 185 0.97 26.19 12.83
C SER A 185 1.86 25.37 13.76
N LYS A 186 1.61 25.39 15.08
CA LYS A 186 2.36 24.61 16.06
C LYS A 186 2.22 23.10 15.81
N TRP A 187 1.00 22.60 15.64
CA TRP A 187 0.73 21.19 15.43
C TRP A 187 1.25 20.69 14.08
N HIS A 188 1.07 21.45 13.01
CA HIS A 188 1.67 21.16 11.70
C HIS A 188 3.18 20.93 11.82
N ARG A 189 3.91 21.85 12.43
CA ARG A 189 5.36 21.72 12.61
C ARG A 189 5.74 20.59 13.55
N LYS A 190 5.07 20.50 14.72
CA LYS A 190 5.40 19.50 15.73
C LYS A 190 5.23 18.08 15.19
N ILE A 191 4.11 17.80 14.52
CA ILE A 191 3.85 16.48 13.95
C ILE A 191 4.88 16.19 12.86
N PHE A 192 5.09 17.09 11.90
CA PHE A 192 6.08 16.87 10.84
C PHE A 192 7.51 16.70 11.36
N THR A 193 7.89 17.34 12.45
CA THR A 193 9.21 17.12 13.06
C THR A 193 9.39 15.65 13.51
N TRP A 194 8.33 14.98 13.95
CA TRP A 194 8.38 13.58 14.37
C TRP A 194 8.23 12.59 13.23
N VAL A 195 7.42 12.89 12.22
CA VAL A 195 7.11 11.96 11.13
C VAL A 195 7.97 12.19 9.88
N PHE A 196 8.81 13.23 9.84
CA PHE A 196 9.55 13.58 8.62
C PHE A 196 10.50 12.48 8.13
N PRO A 197 11.24 11.71 8.98
CA PRO A 197 12.16 10.71 8.47
C PRO A 197 11.45 9.60 7.67
N PRO A 198 10.42 8.92 8.18
CA PRO A 198 9.69 7.95 7.37
C PRO A 198 8.91 8.62 6.22
N PHE A 199 8.40 9.83 6.40
CA PHE A 199 7.64 10.53 5.35
C PHE A 199 8.53 10.90 4.16
N ILE A 200 9.76 11.38 4.38
CA ILE A 200 10.70 11.68 3.26
C ILE A 200 11.12 10.42 2.54
N ILE A 201 11.35 9.31 3.26
CA ILE A 201 11.72 8.02 2.65
C ILE A 201 10.58 7.55 1.74
N ILE A 202 9.34 7.54 2.23
CA ILE A 202 8.18 7.09 1.45
C ILE A 202 7.90 8.00 0.26
N THR A 203 8.04 9.33 0.40
CA THR A 203 7.85 10.26 -0.72
C THR A 203 8.94 10.14 -1.77
N LEU A 204 10.20 9.97 -1.34
CA LEU A 204 11.34 9.79 -2.24
C LEU A 204 11.22 8.47 -3.03
N THR A 205 10.95 7.38 -2.34
CA THR A 205 10.79 6.05 -2.96
C THR A 205 9.54 6.00 -3.84
N GLY A 206 8.43 6.63 -3.43
CA GLY A 206 7.23 6.75 -4.25
C GLY A 206 7.44 7.58 -5.52
N ALA A 207 8.17 8.69 -5.43
CA ALA A 207 8.54 9.49 -6.59
C ALA A 207 9.42 8.70 -7.58
N TYR A 208 10.39 7.95 -7.05
CA TYR A 208 11.25 7.09 -7.86
C TYR A 208 10.45 5.99 -8.58
N MET A 209 9.56 5.32 -7.87
CA MET A 209 8.76 4.20 -8.40
C MET A 209 7.66 4.64 -9.37
N ASN A 210 7.22 5.88 -9.30
CA ASN A 210 6.20 6.43 -10.17
C ASN A 210 6.86 7.18 -11.33
N ILE A 211 7.13 8.48 -11.14
CA ILE A 211 7.65 9.35 -12.21
C ILE A 211 9.11 9.05 -12.57
N GLY A 212 9.85 8.38 -11.68
CA GLY A 212 11.27 8.07 -11.92
C GLY A 212 11.48 7.14 -13.09
N PHE A 213 10.62 6.15 -13.30
CA PHE A 213 10.71 5.26 -14.45
C PHE A 213 10.40 5.99 -15.76
N ASP A 214 9.28 6.68 -15.85
CA ASP A 214 8.89 7.41 -17.07
C ASP A 214 9.82 8.61 -17.32
N GLY A 215 10.23 9.31 -16.26
CA GLY A 215 11.18 10.43 -16.33
C GLY A 215 12.59 10.02 -16.71
N SER A 216 12.94 8.74 -16.60
CA SER A 216 14.26 8.23 -17.00
C SER A 216 14.42 8.04 -18.52
N ALA A 217 13.36 8.15 -19.30
CA ALA A 217 13.38 7.90 -20.76
C ALA A 217 14.50 8.65 -21.52
N PRO A 218 14.76 9.96 -21.31
CA PRO A 218 15.86 10.64 -21.96
C PRO A 218 17.25 10.10 -21.57
N MET A 219 17.42 9.75 -20.28
CA MET A 219 18.66 9.16 -19.78
C MET A 219 18.88 7.76 -20.35
N THR A 220 17.82 6.97 -20.43
CA THR A 220 17.82 5.64 -21.03
C THR A 220 18.19 5.70 -22.51
N TYR A 221 17.63 6.64 -23.25
CA TYR A 221 17.95 6.84 -24.66
C TYR A 221 19.44 7.18 -24.86
N LEU A 222 19.99 8.04 -24.02
CA LEU A 222 21.42 8.37 -24.07
C LEU A 222 22.30 7.18 -23.66
N ALA A 223 21.94 6.48 -22.57
CA ALA A 223 22.69 5.32 -22.07
C ALA A 223 22.69 4.14 -23.06
N SER A 224 21.57 3.93 -23.76
CA SER A 224 21.44 2.91 -24.82
C SER A 224 22.05 3.32 -26.16
N LYS A 225 22.67 4.47 -26.25
CA LYS A 225 23.21 5.03 -27.53
C LYS A 225 22.11 5.15 -28.60
N GLY A 226 20.91 5.53 -28.19
CA GLY A 226 19.74 5.73 -29.07
C GLY A 226 18.95 4.48 -29.41
N GLN A 227 19.22 3.32 -28.77
CA GLN A 227 18.54 2.07 -29.09
C GLN A 227 17.14 1.97 -28.45
N THR A 228 16.94 2.50 -27.24
CA THR A 228 15.67 2.48 -26.54
C THR A 228 15.52 3.66 -25.59
N SER A 229 14.27 4.10 -25.39
CA SER A 229 13.89 5.03 -24.33
C SER A 229 13.24 4.32 -23.13
N GLU A 230 12.98 3.03 -23.24
CA GLU A 230 12.35 2.25 -22.19
C GLU A 230 13.40 1.70 -21.23
N VAL A 231 13.33 2.15 -19.97
CA VAL A 231 14.30 1.76 -18.92
C VAL A 231 14.35 0.25 -18.69
N TRP A 232 13.24 -0.44 -18.86
CA TRP A 232 13.14 -1.89 -18.67
C TRP A 232 13.97 -2.68 -19.68
N ASN A 233 14.15 -2.17 -20.90
CA ASN A 233 15.00 -2.82 -21.89
C ASN A 233 16.48 -2.83 -21.50
N LEU A 234 16.92 -1.86 -20.66
CA LEU A 234 18.29 -1.82 -20.15
C LEU A 234 18.43 -2.51 -18.80
N THR A 235 17.46 -2.30 -17.89
CA THR A 235 17.57 -2.76 -16.51
C THR A 235 16.96 -4.13 -16.29
N GLY A 236 15.96 -4.51 -17.09
CA GLY A 236 15.24 -5.78 -16.97
C GLY A 236 16.16 -6.99 -16.92
N PRO A 237 17.09 -7.18 -17.87
CA PRO A 237 17.98 -8.35 -17.86
C PRO A 237 18.91 -8.43 -16.63
N VAL A 238 19.20 -7.29 -15.99
CA VAL A 238 20.02 -7.23 -14.77
C VAL A 238 19.20 -7.46 -13.51
N LEU A 239 18.00 -6.87 -13.46
CA LEU A 239 17.10 -6.95 -12.30
C LEU A 239 16.32 -8.25 -12.26
N PHE A 240 15.93 -8.74 -13.42
CA PHE A 240 15.12 -9.94 -13.62
C PHE A 240 15.79 -10.81 -14.69
N PRO A 241 16.91 -11.46 -14.37
CA PRO A 241 17.57 -12.33 -15.33
C PRO A 241 16.62 -13.44 -15.78
N ASP A 242 16.68 -13.75 -17.07
CA ASP A 242 15.89 -14.84 -17.65
C ASP A 242 16.10 -16.14 -16.89
N GLU A 243 15.01 -16.89 -16.69
CA GLU A 243 15.10 -18.25 -16.17
C GLU A 243 15.87 -19.13 -17.16
N PRO A 244 16.61 -20.13 -16.68
CA PRO A 244 17.34 -21.04 -17.55
C PRO A 244 16.40 -21.66 -18.58
N ARG A 245 16.62 -21.38 -19.87
CA ARG A 245 15.87 -22.00 -20.97
C ARG A 245 16.50 -23.36 -21.25
N LEU A 246 16.03 -24.37 -20.55
CA LEU A 246 16.40 -25.75 -20.84
C LEU A 246 15.48 -26.31 -21.91
N GLU A 247 16.06 -26.85 -22.99
CA GLU A 247 15.30 -27.59 -23.98
C GLU A 247 14.70 -28.85 -23.33
N LYS A 248 13.40 -29.04 -23.55
CA LYS A 248 12.70 -30.22 -23.09
C LYS A 248 13.22 -31.41 -23.90
N LYS A 249 13.70 -32.46 -23.20
CA LYS A 249 14.23 -33.64 -23.82
C LYS A 249 13.15 -34.61 -24.31
N ASN A 250 11.90 -34.41 -23.86
CA ASN A 250 10.75 -35.28 -24.12
C ASN A 250 10.92 -36.71 -23.59
N ASP A 251 11.78 -36.87 -22.61
CA ASP A 251 11.95 -38.12 -21.86
C ASP A 251 11.12 -38.04 -20.58
N ASN A 252 10.02 -38.77 -20.55
CA ASN A 252 9.10 -38.71 -19.40
C ASN A 252 9.72 -39.46 -18.18
N VAL A 253 10.14 -38.66 -17.21
CA VAL A 253 10.71 -39.15 -15.95
C VAL A 253 9.99 -38.47 -14.78
N PRO A 254 9.52 -39.22 -13.77
CA PRO A 254 8.86 -38.62 -12.61
C PRO A 254 9.84 -37.72 -11.85
N MET A 255 9.34 -36.55 -11.40
CA MET A 255 10.06 -35.65 -10.51
C MET A 255 10.02 -36.19 -9.07
N LEU A 256 11.02 -35.82 -8.27
CA LEU A 256 10.94 -35.94 -6.82
C LEU A 256 9.80 -35.10 -6.27
N ALA A 257 9.22 -35.56 -5.15
CA ALA A 257 8.19 -34.82 -4.46
C ALA A 257 8.70 -33.42 -4.03
N ILE A 258 7.84 -32.39 -4.13
CA ILE A 258 8.21 -31.02 -3.77
C ILE A 258 8.69 -30.94 -2.32
N ASN A 259 8.10 -31.70 -1.40
CA ASN A 259 8.55 -31.77 -0.01
C ASN A 259 10.02 -32.21 0.11
N GLU A 260 10.43 -33.22 -0.65
CA GLU A 260 11.79 -33.72 -0.66
C GLU A 260 12.76 -32.67 -1.24
N LEU A 261 12.38 -32.05 -2.36
CA LEU A 261 13.14 -30.97 -2.97
C LEU A 261 13.23 -29.73 -2.05
N LEU A 262 12.13 -29.34 -1.39
CA LEU A 262 12.10 -28.24 -0.42
C LEU A 262 13.01 -28.54 0.79
N LYS A 263 13.00 -29.76 1.29
CA LYS A 263 13.91 -30.19 2.37
C LYS A 263 15.37 -30.02 1.95
N LYS A 264 15.74 -30.49 0.78
CA LYS A 264 17.10 -30.33 0.23
C LYS A 264 17.44 -28.84 0.04
N ALA A 265 16.51 -28.04 -0.46
CA ALA A 265 16.73 -26.60 -0.63
C ALA A 265 16.99 -25.91 0.72
N LYS A 266 16.25 -26.26 1.78
CA LYS A 266 16.46 -25.74 3.14
C LYS A 266 17.80 -26.22 3.76
N GLU A 267 18.23 -27.41 3.48
CA GLU A 267 19.56 -27.92 3.90
C GLU A 267 20.69 -27.13 3.23
N ILE A 268 20.55 -26.79 1.94
CA ILE A 268 21.54 -26.02 1.18
C ILE A 268 21.59 -24.56 1.66
N ASN A 269 20.43 -23.92 1.88
CA ASN A 269 20.37 -22.54 2.35
C ASN A 269 19.28 -22.36 3.42
N PRO A 270 19.61 -22.62 4.70
CA PRO A 270 18.66 -22.54 5.80
C PRO A 270 18.21 -21.11 6.13
N ASN A 271 18.90 -20.09 5.59
CA ASN A 271 18.61 -18.69 5.84
C ASN A 271 17.54 -18.12 4.89
N ILE A 272 17.08 -18.90 3.91
CA ILE A 272 16.00 -18.47 3.02
C ILE A 272 14.67 -18.98 3.56
N ASP A 273 13.74 -18.07 3.71
CA ASP A 273 12.32 -18.38 3.90
C ASP A 273 11.68 -18.51 2.52
N PHE A 274 11.50 -19.77 2.09
CA PHE A 274 11.00 -20.08 0.75
C PHE A 274 9.51 -19.78 0.65
N GLN A 275 9.15 -19.01 -0.37
CA GLN A 275 7.79 -18.54 -0.62
C GLN A 275 7.14 -19.15 -1.85
N MET A 276 7.95 -19.67 -2.77
CA MET A 276 7.46 -20.29 -3.99
C MET A 276 8.50 -21.26 -4.58
N VAL A 277 8.02 -22.12 -5.45
CA VAL A 277 8.87 -22.92 -6.35
C VAL A 277 8.42 -22.70 -7.79
N LYS A 278 9.39 -22.49 -8.67
CA LYS A 278 9.21 -22.46 -10.13
C LYS A 278 9.67 -23.78 -10.71
N ILE A 279 8.79 -24.46 -11.41
CA ILE A 279 9.08 -25.71 -12.10
C ILE A 279 9.23 -25.43 -13.59
N ILE A 280 10.33 -25.89 -14.16
CA ILE A 280 10.58 -25.86 -15.61
C ILE A 280 10.68 -27.31 -16.08
N ASN A 281 10.06 -27.63 -17.24
CA ASN A 281 10.05 -28.95 -17.86
C ASN A 281 9.54 -30.06 -16.91
N TRP A 282 8.35 -29.87 -16.33
CA TRP A 282 7.71 -30.80 -15.43
C TRP A 282 7.67 -32.24 -16.03
N GLN A 283 8.06 -33.24 -15.25
CA GLN A 283 8.16 -34.65 -15.64
C GLN A 283 9.05 -34.94 -16.87
N ASP A 284 10.16 -34.24 -16.99
CA ASP A 284 11.16 -34.47 -18.03
C ASP A 284 12.54 -34.68 -17.39
N THR A 285 13.43 -35.41 -18.06
CA THR A 285 14.82 -35.60 -17.58
C THR A 285 15.58 -34.30 -17.39
N SER A 286 15.13 -33.22 -18.06
CA SER A 286 15.65 -31.85 -17.90
C SER A 286 14.89 -31.02 -16.86
N ALA A 287 14.01 -31.61 -16.05
CA ALA A 287 13.22 -30.92 -15.07
C ALA A 287 14.07 -30.20 -14.02
N ILE A 288 13.74 -28.97 -13.72
CA ILE A 288 14.34 -28.21 -12.61
C ILE A 288 13.26 -27.62 -11.70
N ALA A 289 13.59 -27.50 -10.41
CA ALA A 289 12.80 -26.83 -9.40
C ALA A 289 13.63 -25.69 -8.78
N LYS A 290 13.22 -24.44 -9.00
CA LYS A 290 13.85 -23.25 -8.43
C LYS A 290 13.02 -22.75 -7.27
N PHE A 291 13.51 -22.93 -6.06
CA PHE A 291 12.90 -22.41 -4.84
C PHE A 291 13.34 -20.96 -4.62
N GLU A 292 12.41 -20.05 -4.57
CA GLU A 292 12.63 -18.62 -4.33
C GLU A 292 12.02 -18.19 -3.01
N GLY A 293 12.68 -17.26 -2.34
CA GLY A 293 12.17 -16.71 -1.09
C GLY A 293 12.82 -15.39 -0.72
N TYR A 294 12.89 -15.13 0.57
CA TYR A 294 13.60 -13.97 1.11
C TYR A 294 14.48 -14.37 2.29
N ASN A 295 15.52 -13.58 2.55
CA ASN A 295 16.36 -13.79 3.71
C ASN A 295 15.95 -12.80 4.81
N PRO A 296 15.30 -13.23 5.91
CA PRO A 296 14.81 -12.37 6.97
C PRO A 296 15.92 -11.61 7.73
N TYR A 297 17.18 -12.07 7.62
CA TYR A 297 18.34 -11.38 8.22
C TYR A 297 18.86 -10.21 7.37
N MET A 298 18.38 -10.06 6.14
CA MET A 298 18.76 -8.99 5.20
C MET A 298 17.52 -8.33 4.58
N PRO A 299 16.55 -7.86 5.36
CA PRO A 299 15.25 -7.46 4.83
C PRO A 299 15.33 -6.32 3.80
N PHE A 300 16.26 -5.37 3.96
CA PHE A 300 16.43 -4.24 3.04
C PHE A 300 16.91 -4.61 1.64
N LEU A 301 17.45 -5.81 1.46
CA LEU A 301 18.06 -6.27 0.22
C LEU A 301 17.26 -7.40 -0.45
N ASN A 302 16.13 -7.75 0.13
CA ASN A 302 15.21 -8.77 -0.38
C ASN A 302 13.96 -8.12 -0.99
N GLY A 303 14.11 -7.46 -2.10
CA GLY A 303 12.96 -6.94 -2.83
C GLY A 303 12.37 -7.98 -3.79
N ILE A 304 12.01 -7.52 -4.96
CA ILE A 304 11.37 -8.34 -6.00
C ILE A 304 12.34 -8.77 -7.11
N SER A 305 13.53 -8.16 -7.18
CA SER A 305 14.50 -8.46 -8.22
C SER A 305 15.34 -9.68 -7.86
N ASN A 306 15.55 -10.57 -8.83
CA ASN A 306 16.45 -11.75 -8.71
C ASN A 306 16.51 -12.32 -7.28
N LYS A 307 15.38 -12.82 -6.80
CA LYS A 307 15.21 -13.29 -5.41
C LYS A 307 16.27 -14.33 -5.02
N PRO A 308 16.69 -14.36 -3.75
CA PRO A 308 17.54 -15.43 -3.27
C PRO A 308 16.85 -16.77 -3.53
N SER A 309 17.60 -17.72 -4.07
CA SER A 309 17.02 -18.97 -4.55
C SER A 309 17.98 -20.13 -4.49
N VAL A 310 17.40 -21.35 -4.49
CA VAL A 310 18.10 -22.62 -4.66
C VAL A 310 17.45 -23.34 -5.83
N THR A 311 18.23 -23.66 -6.84
CA THR A 311 17.79 -24.38 -8.04
C THR A 311 18.31 -25.81 -7.99
N LEU A 312 17.38 -26.77 -8.03
CA LEU A 312 17.66 -28.20 -7.97
C LEU A 312 17.22 -28.89 -9.26
N SER A 313 17.90 -29.97 -9.60
CA SER A 313 17.36 -30.93 -10.57
C SER A 313 16.07 -31.54 -10.02
N GLY A 314 15.00 -31.50 -10.81
CA GLY A 314 13.70 -32.03 -10.42
C GLY A 314 13.70 -33.57 -10.27
N VAL A 315 14.63 -34.28 -10.93
CA VAL A 315 14.67 -35.73 -10.98
C VAL A 315 15.45 -36.34 -9.82
N ASP A 316 16.65 -35.81 -9.52
CA ASP A 316 17.56 -36.38 -8.51
C ASP A 316 17.83 -35.44 -7.33
N GLY A 317 17.33 -34.19 -7.37
CA GLY A 317 17.53 -33.22 -6.33
C GLY A 317 18.94 -32.65 -6.22
N ARG A 318 19.78 -32.86 -7.24
CA ARG A 318 21.14 -32.31 -7.30
C ARG A 318 21.10 -30.80 -7.41
N LEU A 319 21.99 -30.14 -6.67
CA LEU A 319 22.16 -28.69 -6.77
C LEU A 319 22.65 -28.28 -8.16
N ILE A 320 21.92 -27.43 -8.84
CA ILE A 320 22.29 -26.83 -10.13
C ILE A 320 22.90 -25.44 -9.89
N SER A 321 22.23 -24.60 -9.14
CA SER A 321 22.71 -23.25 -8.82
C SER A 321 22.06 -22.72 -7.54
N GLN A 322 22.68 -21.71 -6.95
CA GLN A 322 22.06 -20.93 -5.87
C GLN A 322 22.32 -19.45 -6.10
N GLN A 323 21.36 -18.62 -5.71
CA GLN A 323 21.46 -17.17 -5.72
C GLN A 323 21.37 -16.67 -4.29
N LYS A 324 22.44 -16.06 -3.77
CA LYS A 324 22.42 -15.40 -2.47
C LYS A 324 22.05 -13.92 -2.64
N VAL A 325 21.55 -13.29 -1.58
CA VAL A 325 21.19 -11.86 -1.62
C VAL A 325 22.35 -10.98 -2.11
N MET A 326 23.57 -11.24 -1.61
CA MET A 326 24.76 -10.44 -1.91
C MET A 326 25.41 -10.74 -3.27
N ASP A 327 24.96 -11.78 -3.97
CA ASP A 327 25.44 -12.11 -5.31
C ASP A 327 24.79 -11.23 -6.39
N LYS A 328 23.78 -10.44 -6.02
CA LYS A 328 23.11 -9.51 -6.94
C LYS A 328 24.03 -8.38 -7.37
N HIS A 329 23.84 -7.91 -8.59
CA HIS A 329 24.44 -6.66 -9.02
C HIS A 329 23.99 -5.49 -8.10
N TRP A 330 24.85 -4.51 -7.86
CA TRP A 330 24.56 -3.39 -6.96
C TRP A 330 23.26 -2.64 -7.32
N SER A 331 22.91 -2.55 -8.61
CA SER A 331 21.66 -1.93 -9.05
C SER A 331 20.43 -2.72 -8.61
N GLY A 332 20.52 -4.05 -8.54
CA GLY A 332 19.48 -4.91 -7.98
C GLY A 332 19.31 -4.68 -6.48
N LEU A 333 20.43 -4.61 -5.74
CA LEU A 333 20.39 -4.30 -4.30
C LEU A 333 19.78 -2.92 -4.02
N PHE A 334 20.12 -1.91 -4.82
CA PHE A 334 19.52 -0.57 -4.72
C PHE A 334 18.02 -0.59 -5.04
N TYR A 335 17.65 -1.24 -6.13
CA TYR A 335 16.26 -1.39 -6.55
C TYR A 335 15.42 -2.08 -5.46
N ASP A 336 15.91 -3.19 -4.93
CA ASP A 336 15.24 -3.93 -3.86
C ASP A 336 15.13 -3.11 -2.57
N SER A 337 16.14 -2.31 -2.23
CA SER A 337 16.08 -1.41 -1.08
C SER A 337 14.99 -0.34 -1.24
N VAL A 338 14.84 0.22 -2.43
CA VAL A 338 13.76 1.18 -2.72
C VAL A 338 12.39 0.52 -2.58
N PHE A 339 12.23 -0.67 -3.14
CA PHE A 339 10.98 -1.43 -3.04
C PHE A 339 10.68 -1.85 -1.61
N PHE A 340 11.67 -2.33 -0.86
CA PHE A 340 11.50 -2.65 0.56
C PHE A 340 11.01 -1.45 1.36
N LEU A 341 11.67 -0.29 1.20
CA LEU A 341 11.33 0.92 1.94
C LEU A 341 9.96 1.49 1.61
N HIS A 342 9.42 1.16 0.44
CA HIS A 342 8.10 1.63 0.03
C HIS A 342 6.98 0.63 0.33
N PHE A 343 7.16 -0.64 -0.03
CA PHE A 343 6.14 -1.69 0.10
C PHE A 343 6.23 -2.48 1.40
N LEU A 344 7.34 -2.36 2.13
CA LEU A 344 7.57 -3.10 3.37
C LEU A 344 7.48 -4.63 3.18
N PHE A 345 8.09 -5.15 2.10
CA PHE A 345 8.15 -6.60 1.84
C PHE A 345 8.88 -7.34 2.97
N GLY A 346 8.32 -8.46 3.42
CA GLY A 346 8.94 -9.29 4.46
C GLY A 346 9.03 -8.66 5.85
N VAL A 347 8.36 -7.53 6.05
CA VAL A 347 8.27 -6.86 7.36
C VAL A 347 7.17 -7.51 8.20
N ASP A 348 7.45 -7.69 9.49
CA ASP A 348 6.50 -8.23 10.45
C ASP A 348 5.27 -7.32 10.66
N THR A 349 4.20 -7.92 11.19
CA THR A 349 2.91 -7.24 11.45
C THR A 349 3.05 -6.01 12.35
N PHE A 350 3.90 -6.09 13.39
CA PHE A 350 4.09 -4.98 14.32
C PHE A 350 4.70 -3.76 13.61
N THR A 351 5.74 -3.98 12.83
CA THR A 351 6.41 -2.91 12.06
C THR A 351 5.45 -2.30 11.02
N ARG A 352 4.62 -3.12 10.34
CA ARG A 352 3.57 -2.61 9.42
C ARG A 352 2.58 -1.72 10.14
N LEU A 353 2.05 -2.14 11.28
CA LEU A 353 1.11 -1.36 12.08
C LEU A 353 1.73 -0.07 12.59
N LEU A 354 3.01 -0.10 13.00
CA LEU A 354 3.75 1.09 13.42
C LEU A 354 3.85 2.10 12.26
N ILE A 355 4.26 1.67 11.08
CA ILE A 355 4.37 2.55 9.90
C ILE A 355 2.98 3.07 9.48
N ALA A 356 1.96 2.21 9.45
CA ALA A 356 0.59 2.64 9.15
C ALA A 356 0.09 3.70 10.14
N THR A 357 0.42 3.56 11.43
CA THR A 357 0.11 4.54 12.47
C THR A 357 0.84 5.86 12.23
N ILE A 358 2.13 5.83 11.92
CA ILE A 358 2.92 7.03 11.61
C ILE A 358 2.35 7.73 10.38
N MET A 359 1.96 6.99 9.33
CA MET A 359 1.32 7.56 8.15
C MET A 359 -0.06 8.16 8.46
N SER A 360 -0.84 7.52 9.33
CA SER A 360 -2.11 8.08 9.82
C SER A 360 -1.90 9.41 10.57
N ILE A 361 -0.87 9.50 11.41
CA ILE A 361 -0.49 10.74 12.08
C ILE A 361 -0.07 11.82 11.06
N SER A 362 0.58 11.42 9.96
CA SER A 362 0.98 12.34 8.88
C SER A 362 -0.22 12.99 8.18
N THR A 363 -1.36 12.31 8.07
CA THR A 363 -2.59 12.90 7.52
C THR A 363 -3.08 14.09 8.35
N PHE A 364 -2.94 14.03 9.68
CA PHE A 364 -3.27 15.16 10.55
C PHE A 364 -2.34 16.35 10.32
N ALA A 365 -1.05 16.11 10.07
CA ALA A 365 -0.11 17.19 9.77
C ALA A 365 -0.48 17.91 8.46
N LEU A 366 -0.86 17.16 7.41
CA LEU A 366 -1.38 17.72 6.17
C LEU A 366 -2.65 18.53 6.43
N GLY A 367 -3.61 17.97 7.19
CA GLY A 367 -4.84 18.64 7.58
C GLY A 367 -4.59 19.95 8.32
N PHE A 368 -3.68 19.99 9.29
CA PHE A 368 -3.32 21.23 9.99
C PHE A 368 -2.66 22.27 9.07
N GLY A 369 -1.91 21.84 8.05
CA GLY A 369 -1.36 22.74 7.03
C GLY A 369 -2.46 23.43 6.22
N VAL A 370 -3.45 22.67 5.74
CA VAL A 370 -4.62 23.19 5.02
C VAL A 370 -5.46 24.11 5.92
N LEU A 371 -5.77 23.69 7.14
CA LEU A 371 -6.52 24.49 8.11
C LEU A 371 -5.80 25.79 8.45
N LEU A 372 -4.48 25.76 8.60
CA LEU A 372 -3.67 26.96 8.84
C LEU A 372 -3.80 27.96 7.69
N TRP A 373 -3.75 27.48 6.46
CA TRP A 373 -3.90 28.34 5.29
C TRP A 373 -5.31 28.92 5.20
N LEU A 374 -6.34 28.10 5.34
CA LEU A 374 -7.75 28.53 5.34
C LEU A 374 -8.01 29.59 6.44
N GLU A 375 -7.51 29.37 7.66
CA GLU A 375 -7.70 30.30 8.78
C GLU A 375 -6.98 31.66 8.56
N LYS A 376 -5.75 31.62 7.98
CA LYS A 376 -5.01 32.85 7.66
C LYS A 376 -5.72 33.67 6.59
N LYS A 377 -6.34 32.99 5.66
CA LYS A 377 -7.01 33.62 4.55
C LYS A 377 -8.40 34.15 4.98
N ALA A 378 -9.15 33.40 5.77
CA ALA A 378 -10.44 33.86 6.31
C ALA A 378 -10.36 35.20 7.07
N ARG A 379 -9.17 35.54 7.59
CA ARG A 379 -8.94 36.84 8.24
C ARG A 379 -8.75 38.02 7.26
N LYS A 380 -8.37 37.71 6.02
CA LYS A 380 -7.98 38.77 5.04
C LYS A 380 -9.04 39.01 3.98
N ILE A 381 -9.98 38.12 3.83
CA ILE A 381 -10.96 38.16 2.76
C ILE A 381 -12.36 38.21 3.38
N PRO A 382 -13.22 39.11 2.93
CA PRO A 382 -14.59 39.21 3.38
C PRO A 382 -15.34 37.89 3.17
N GLU A 383 -16.27 37.57 4.06
CA GLU A 383 -17.12 36.38 3.98
C GLU A 383 -17.89 36.26 2.66
N SER A 384 -18.04 37.36 1.95
CA SER A 384 -18.71 37.48 0.66
C SER A 384 -17.94 36.92 -0.54
N VAL A 385 -16.67 36.50 -0.38
CA VAL A 385 -15.87 35.97 -1.52
C VAL A 385 -16.06 34.49 -1.69
N PRO A 386 -16.75 34.00 -2.76
CA PRO A 386 -17.15 32.60 -2.95
C PRO A 386 -15.99 31.59 -2.99
N VAL A 387 -14.83 31.99 -3.52
CA VAL A 387 -13.64 31.12 -3.68
C VAL A 387 -13.19 30.48 -2.36
N TYR A 388 -13.35 31.16 -1.25
CA TYR A 388 -12.98 30.67 0.07
C TYR A 388 -13.88 29.59 0.60
N GLN A 389 -15.18 29.78 0.43
CA GLN A 389 -16.15 28.78 0.80
C GLN A 389 -15.91 27.50 -0.01
N TRP A 390 -15.59 27.64 -1.29
CA TRP A 390 -15.33 26.53 -2.19
C TRP A 390 -14.11 25.72 -1.75
N MET A 391 -12.97 26.36 -1.52
CA MET A 391 -11.74 25.69 -1.07
C MET A 391 -11.93 24.97 0.27
N GLY A 392 -12.65 25.57 1.21
CA GLY A 392 -12.96 24.94 2.49
C GLY A 392 -13.87 23.72 2.34
N LYS A 393 -14.90 23.82 1.50
CA LYS A 393 -15.84 22.72 1.24
C LYS A 393 -15.18 21.57 0.47
N LEU A 394 -14.37 21.90 -0.53
CA LEU A 394 -13.58 20.89 -1.26
C LEU A 394 -12.60 20.16 -0.33
N SER A 395 -11.85 20.91 0.51
CA SER A 395 -10.94 20.32 1.48
C SER A 395 -11.67 19.39 2.46
N LEU A 396 -12.85 19.79 2.92
CA LEU A 396 -13.68 18.98 3.81
C LEU A 396 -14.12 17.68 3.13
N SER A 397 -14.61 17.74 1.90
CA SER A 397 -15.03 16.57 1.14
C SER A 397 -13.85 15.64 0.83
N VAL A 398 -12.70 16.18 0.40
CA VAL A 398 -11.54 15.36 0.06
C VAL A 398 -10.92 14.71 1.30
N MET A 399 -10.77 15.45 2.42
CA MET A 399 -10.02 14.96 3.57
C MET A 399 -10.88 14.19 4.58
N ILE A 400 -12.13 14.59 4.77
CA ILE A 400 -13.03 13.95 5.73
C ILE A 400 -14.11 13.14 5.02
N GLY A 401 -14.63 13.63 3.89
CA GLY A 401 -15.64 12.92 3.10
C GLY A 401 -15.15 11.62 2.46
N VAL A 402 -13.85 11.41 2.29
CA VAL A 402 -13.28 10.13 1.86
C VAL A 402 -13.49 9.01 2.90
N ILE A 403 -13.60 9.37 4.18
CA ILE A 403 -13.75 8.41 5.29
C ILE A 403 -15.05 7.59 5.18
N PRO A 404 -16.25 8.20 5.09
CA PRO A 404 -17.48 7.41 4.92
C PRO A 404 -17.52 6.66 3.59
N ALA A 405 -16.94 7.21 2.51
CA ALA A 405 -16.86 6.49 1.25
C ALA A 405 -16.01 5.22 1.36
N THR A 406 -14.87 5.29 2.05
CA THR A 406 -14.02 4.13 2.32
C THR A 406 -14.68 3.14 3.27
N GLY A 407 -15.36 3.62 4.33
CA GLY A 407 -16.15 2.76 5.22
C GLY A 407 -17.24 2.00 4.47
N LEU A 408 -17.88 2.66 3.48
CA LEU A 408 -18.86 2.00 2.61
C LEU A 408 -18.24 0.87 1.77
N LEU A 409 -17.02 1.02 1.26
CA LEU A 409 -16.33 -0.06 0.54
C LEU A 409 -16.16 -1.31 1.41
N PHE A 410 -15.66 -1.15 2.64
CA PHE A 410 -15.50 -2.26 3.57
C PHE A 410 -16.83 -2.90 3.94
N PHE A 411 -17.86 -2.10 4.19
CA PHE A 411 -19.20 -2.59 4.51
C PHE A 411 -19.82 -3.36 3.34
N LEU A 412 -19.75 -2.82 2.12
CA LEU A 412 -20.28 -3.45 0.90
C LEU A 412 -19.52 -4.73 0.53
N GLN A 413 -18.25 -4.87 0.95
CA GLN A 413 -17.47 -6.08 0.66
C GLN A 413 -18.17 -7.34 1.18
N TRP A 414 -18.79 -7.27 2.32
CA TRP A 414 -19.49 -8.40 2.93
C TRP A 414 -21.03 -8.31 2.85
N LEU A 415 -21.56 -7.13 2.53
CA LEU A 415 -23.01 -6.96 2.35
C LEU A 415 -23.50 -7.48 0.99
N LEU A 416 -22.72 -7.22 -0.08
CA LEU A 416 -23.12 -7.63 -1.41
C LEU A 416 -22.83 -9.12 -1.63
N PRO A 417 -23.79 -9.90 -2.17
CA PRO A 417 -23.58 -11.31 -2.50
C PRO A 417 -22.35 -11.51 -3.43
N PHE A 418 -21.58 -12.57 -3.22
CA PHE A 418 -20.38 -12.83 -4.01
C PHE A 418 -20.70 -13.31 -5.44
N ASP A 419 -21.87 -13.91 -5.66
CA ASP A 419 -22.41 -14.34 -6.96
C ASP A 419 -23.10 -13.20 -7.74
N MET A 420 -23.15 -11.99 -7.17
CA MET A 420 -23.81 -10.85 -7.78
C MET A 420 -23.06 -10.38 -9.04
N GLU A 421 -23.77 -10.32 -10.16
CA GLU A 421 -23.27 -9.75 -11.40
C GLU A 421 -22.83 -8.28 -11.21
N ASN A 422 -21.68 -7.92 -11.79
CA ASN A 422 -21.13 -6.56 -11.70
C ASN A 422 -20.88 -6.03 -10.27
N ARG A 423 -20.77 -6.91 -9.29
CA ARG A 423 -20.55 -6.61 -7.87
C ARG A 423 -19.47 -5.55 -7.64
N VAL A 424 -18.29 -5.75 -8.24
CA VAL A 424 -17.14 -4.85 -8.10
C VAL A 424 -17.41 -3.47 -8.71
N VAL A 425 -18.12 -3.41 -9.83
CA VAL A 425 -18.48 -2.14 -10.48
C VAL A 425 -19.45 -1.37 -9.59
N LEU A 426 -20.46 -2.04 -9.03
CA LEU A 426 -21.41 -1.44 -8.11
C LEU A 426 -20.71 -0.91 -6.85
N GLN A 427 -19.83 -1.70 -6.27
CA GLN A 427 -19.07 -1.32 -5.06
C GLN A 427 -18.23 -0.05 -5.30
N LYS A 428 -17.47 0.00 -6.41
CA LYS A 428 -16.67 1.17 -6.80
C LYS A 428 -17.54 2.37 -7.17
N GLY A 429 -18.68 2.13 -7.84
CA GLY A 429 -19.64 3.18 -8.19
C GLY A 429 -20.28 3.82 -6.97
N LEU A 430 -20.71 3.03 -6.00
CA LEU A 430 -21.30 3.54 -4.74
C LEU A 430 -20.27 4.29 -3.89
N PHE A 431 -19.01 3.84 -3.86
CA PHE A 431 -17.90 4.58 -3.26
C PHE A 431 -17.77 5.98 -3.89
N ALA A 432 -17.66 6.04 -5.21
CA ALA A 432 -17.50 7.30 -5.94
C ALA A 432 -18.72 8.23 -5.73
N LEU A 433 -19.93 7.67 -5.79
CA LEU A 433 -21.16 8.40 -5.57
C LEU A 433 -21.23 9.00 -4.15
N LEU A 434 -20.92 8.20 -3.13
CA LEU A 434 -20.93 8.69 -1.76
C LEU A 434 -19.86 9.77 -1.55
N TRP A 435 -18.66 9.58 -2.09
CA TRP A 435 -17.60 10.58 -1.96
C TRP A 435 -17.97 11.92 -2.64
N LEU A 436 -18.50 11.89 -3.85
CA LEU A 436 -19.03 13.07 -4.55
C LEU A 436 -20.20 13.71 -3.80
N SER A 437 -21.08 12.89 -3.22
CA SER A 437 -22.22 13.39 -2.41
C SER A 437 -21.74 14.15 -1.16
N THR A 438 -20.58 13.82 -0.60
CA THR A 438 -20.01 14.59 0.53
C THR A 438 -19.66 16.02 0.12
N LEU A 439 -19.27 16.27 -1.13
CA LEU A 439 -19.03 17.63 -1.64
C LEU A 439 -20.35 18.41 -1.70
N THR A 440 -21.39 17.84 -2.31
CA THR A 440 -22.74 18.43 -2.36
C THR A 440 -23.26 18.70 -0.94
N TRP A 441 -23.15 17.74 -0.04
CA TRP A 441 -23.55 17.88 1.36
C TRP A 441 -22.78 18.99 2.08
N SER A 442 -21.49 19.14 1.80
CA SER A 442 -20.65 20.21 2.33
C SER A 442 -21.13 21.59 1.92
N PHE A 443 -21.69 21.74 0.73
CA PHE A 443 -22.31 23.01 0.29
C PHE A 443 -23.68 23.22 0.89
N TYR A 444 -24.49 22.16 1.02
CA TYR A 444 -25.80 22.26 1.67
C TYR A 444 -25.71 22.67 3.13
N ARG A 445 -24.72 22.13 3.87
CA ARG A 445 -24.47 22.51 5.26
C ARG A 445 -23.70 23.84 5.32
N LEU A 446 -24.33 24.89 5.84
CA LEU A 446 -23.67 26.18 6.05
C LEU A 446 -22.49 26.07 7.02
N ASN A 447 -22.59 25.16 8.00
CA ASN A 447 -21.56 24.93 9.01
C ASN A 447 -20.68 23.73 8.63
N SER A 448 -19.43 23.99 8.24
CA SER A 448 -18.45 22.95 7.86
C SER A 448 -18.09 21.99 9.00
N TYR A 449 -18.13 22.44 10.25
CA TYR A 449 -17.85 21.58 11.41
C TYR A 449 -18.97 20.56 11.64
N GLN A 450 -20.22 20.94 11.38
CA GLN A 450 -21.34 20.02 11.44
C GLN A 450 -21.23 18.95 10.36
N ALA A 451 -20.92 19.33 9.12
CA ALA A 451 -20.69 18.37 8.04
C ALA A 451 -19.52 17.42 8.35
N ALA A 452 -18.42 17.92 8.92
CA ALA A 452 -17.31 17.09 9.38
C ALA A 452 -17.74 16.06 10.43
N LYS A 453 -18.56 16.46 11.40
CA LYS A 453 -19.12 15.52 12.41
C LYS A 453 -19.97 14.44 11.75
N GLU A 454 -20.84 14.83 10.83
CA GLU A 454 -21.73 13.91 10.11
C GLU A 454 -20.91 12.91 9.28
N PHE A 455 -19.86 13.33 8.60
CA PHE A 455 -18.99 12.43 7.84
C PHE A 455 -18.20 11.48 8.73
N LEU A 456 -17.63 11.98 9.83
CA LEU A 456 -16.91 11.14 10.79
C LEU A 456 -17.84 10.12 11.46
N PHE A 457 -19.06 10.55 11.81
CA PHE A 457 -20.04 9.66 12.42
C PHE A 457 -20.50 8.58 11.44
N LEU A 458 -20.89 8.96 10.20
CA LEU A 458 -21.29 8.01 9.17
C LEU A 458 -20.16 7.03 8.84
N GLY A 459 -18.95 7.53 8.62
CA GLY A 459 -17.79 6.69 8.35
C GLY A 459 -17.48 5.75 9.51
N GLY A 460 -17.54 6.26 10.74
CA GLY A 460 -17.33 5.45 11.94
C GLY A 460 -18.34 4.32 12.08
N ILE A 461 -19.63 4.59 11.84
CA ILE A 461 -20.67 3.55 11.85
C ILE A 461 -20.42 2.51 10.75
N LEU A 462 -20.09 2.92 9.54
CA LEU A 462 -19.81 1.99 8.43
C LEU A 462 -18.60 1.09 8.74
N PHE A 463 -17.54 1.63 9.33
CA PHE A 463 -16.38 0.82 9.76
C PHE A 463 -16.72 -0.13 10.92
N ILE A 464 -17.57 0.26 11.87
CA ILE A 464 -18.05 -0.63 12.96
C ILE A 464 -18.93 -1.75 12.40
N LEU A 465 -19.80 -1.43 11.44
CA LEU A 465 -20.72 -2.41 10.85
C LEU A 465 -19.99 -3.41 9.93
N SER A 466 -18.82 -3.05 9.37
CA SER A 466 -18.07 -3.92 8.46
C SER A 466 -17.68 -5.27 9.10
N PRO A 467 -17.03 -5.35 10.27
CA PRO A 467 -16.77 -6.63 10.92
C PRO A 467 -18.04 -7.36 11.40
N ILE A 468 -19.11 -6.63 11.69
CA ILE A 468 -20.39 -7.26 12.09
C ILE A 468 -21.01 -8.00 10.91
N ILE A 469 -21.05 -7.36 9.73
CA ILE A 469 -21.59 -8.00 8.51
C ILE A 469 -20.64 -9.09 7.99
N HIS A 470 -19.32 -8.92 8.16
CA HIS A 470 -18.33 -9.96 7.90
C HIS A 470 -18.62 -11.21 8.74
N PHE A 471 -18.73 -11.07 10.05
CA PHE A 471 -19.09 -12.16 10.95
C PHE A 471 -20.38 -12.87 10.50
N TYR A 472 -21.43 -12.09 10.20
CA TYR A 472 -22.73 -12.65 9.83
C TYR A 472 -22.69 -13.44 8.51
N ASN A 473 -21.98 -12.94 7.50
CA ASN A 473 -21.97 -13.53 6.16
C ASN A 473 -20.84 -14.55 5.93
N SER A 474 -19.74 -14.48 6.69
CA SER A 474 -18.66 -15.49 6.63
C SER A 474 -18.98 -16.73 7.50
N GLY A 475 -19.83 -16.58 8.49
CA GLY A 475 -20.13 -17.63 9.46
C GLY A 475 -19.05 -17.82 10.55
N PHE A 476 -18.01 -16.96 10.59
CA PHE A 476 -16.93 -17.04 11.57
C PHE A 476 -17.03 -15.93 12.61
N SER A 477 -17.25 -16.30 13.87
CA SER A 477 -17.15 -15.36 14.98
C SER A 477 -15.69 -14.95 15.25
N PRO A 478 -15.43 -13.79 15.91
CA PRO A 478 -14.07 -13.41 16.32
C PRO A 478 -13.37 -14.50 17.17
N ILE A 479 -14.13 -15.25 17.97
CA ILE A 479 -13.61 -16.35 18.80
C ILE A 479 -13.18 -17.52 17.92
N GLU A 480 -13.96 -17.85 16.89
CA GLU A 480 -13.63 -18.93 15.94
C GLU A 480 -12.44 -18.55 15.07
N LEU A 481 -12.36 -17.30 14.58
CA LEU A 481 -11.18 -16.80 13.86
C LEU A 481 -9.91 -16.94 14.71
N TYR A 482 -10.00 -16.61 16.02
CA TYR A 482 -8.87 -16.77 16.93
C TYR A 482 -8.50 -18.25 17.18
N LYS A 483 -9.50 -19.09 17.46
CA LYS A 483 -9.29 -20.52 17.76
C LYS A 483 -8.73 -21.30 16.57
N ASN A 484 -9.06 -20.88 15.35
CA ASN A 484 -8.61 -21.49 14.10
C ASN A 484 -7.34 -20.82 13.53
N ASP A 485 -6.62 -20.02 14.34
CA ASP A 485 -5.38 -19.32 13.95
C ASP A 485 -5.52 -18.42 12.70
N MET A 486 -6.72 -17.92 12.40
CA MET A 486 -6.98 -16.96 11.32
C MET A 486 -6.74 -15.52 11.78
N THR A 487 -5.58 -15.29 12.40
CA THR A 487 -5.25 -14.02 13.08
C THR A 487 -5.13 -12.84 12.13
N SER A 488 -4.70 -13.06 10.88
CA SER A 488 -4.61 -12.02 9.85
C SER A 488 -6.00 -11.45 9.53
N ILE A 489 -7.03 -12.30 9.40
CA ILE A 489 -8.42 -11.91 9.17
C ILE A 489 -8.98 -11.17 10.40
N LEU A 490 -8.83 -11.77 11.57
CA LEU A 490 -9.29 -11.17 12.84
C LEU A 490 -8.69 -9.78 13.08
N SER A 491 -7.41 -9.58 12.70
CA SER A 491 -6.74 -8.29 12.87
C SER A 491 -7.40 -7.16 12.08
N VAL A 492 -7.95 -7.45 10.90
CA VAL A 492 -8.71 -6.48 10.09
C VAL A 492 -10.01 -6.11 10.77
N ASP A 493 -10.76 -7.10 11.27
CA ASP A 493 -12.01 -6.85 12.00
C ASP A 493 -11.80 -5.97 13.23
N ILE A 494 -10.77 -6.28 14.04
CA ILE A 494 -10.40 -5.51 15.21
C ILE A 494 -9.99 -4.08 14.83
N ALA A 495 -9.18 -3.92 13.79
CA ALA A 495 -8.73 -2.62 13.32
C ALA A 495 -9.88 -1.76 12.82
N LEU A 496 -10.81 -2.32 12.04
CA LEU A 496 -12.00 -1.62 11.55
C LEU A 496 -12.91 -1.18 12.70
N PHE A 497 -13.15 -2.07 13.67
CA PHE A 497 -13.97 -1.77 14.84
C PHE A 497 -13.37 -0.66 15.72
N ILE A 498 -12.07 -0.74 16.02
CA ILE A 498 -11.35 0.28 16.80
C ILE A 498 -11.35 1.61 16.05
N PHE A 499 -11.01 1.60 14.76
CA PHE A 499 -10.97 2.81 13.95
C PHE A 499 -12.34 3.47 13.85
N GLY A 500 -13.40 2.69 13.57
CA GLY A 500 -14.78 3.17 13.52
C GLY A 500 -15.23 3.75 14.86
N SER A 501 -14.95 3.08 15.98
CA SER A 501 -15.27 3.56 17.32
C SER A 501 -14.57 4.87 17.66
N LEU A 502 -13.30 5.00 17.26
CA LEU A 502 -12.52 6.24 17.42
C LEU A 502 -13.16 7.39 16.62
N LEU A 503 -13.57 7.15 15.37
CA LEU A 503 -14.23 8.15 14.54
C LEU A 503 -15.56 8.62 15.15
N VAL A 504 -16.39 7.70 15.64
CA VAL A 504 -17.66 8.02 16.34
C VAL A 504 -17.37 8.84 17.60
N PHE A 505 -16.39 8.43 18.40
CA PHE A 505 -15.97 9.17 19.58
C PHE A 505 -15.53 10.61 19.23
N ILE A 506 -14.70 10.78 18.22
CA ILE A 506 -14.26 12.10 17.73
C ILE A 506 -15.48 12.90 17.25
N ALA A 507 -16.38 12.30 16.46
CA ALA A 507 -17.57 12.96 15.97
C ALA A 507 -18.46 13.49 17.10
N ILE A 508 -18.63 12.72 18.18
CA ILE A 508 -19.42 13.14 19.35
C ILE A 508 -18.73 14.33 20.07
N LYS A 509 -17.41 14.28 20.21
CA LYS A 509 -16.63 15.29 20.96
C LYS A 509 -16.37 16.58 20.19
N LEU A 510 -16.37 16.55 18.86
CA LEU A 510 -16.11 17.74 18.04
C LEU A 510 -17.20 18.81 18.24
N PRO A 511 -16.82 20.08 18.46
CA PRO A 511 -17.74 21.20 18.50
C PRO A 511 -18.44 21.43 17.16
N GLN A 512 -19.68 21.95 17.20
CA GLN A 512 -20.46 22.23 15.98
C GLN A 512 -20.28 23.66 15.47
N LYS A 513 -19.98 24.61 16.36
CA LYS A 513 -19.90 26.05 16.02
C LYS A 513 -18.43 26.51 16.02
N ARG A 514 -18.10 27.45 15.12
CA ARG A 514 -16.75 28.01 15.04
C ARG A 514 -16.26 28.61 16.37
N VAL A 515 -17.12 29.29 17.10
CA VAL A 515 -16.80 29.88 18.42
C VAL A 515 -16.40 28.77 19.41
N ASP A 516 -17.11 27.65 19.40
CA ASP A 516 -16.84 26.52 20.29
C ASP A 516 -15.56 25.80 19.87
N VAL A 517 -15.27 25.72 18.57
CA VAL A 517 -14.00 25.19 18.05
C VAL A 517 -12.83 26.06 18.52
N GLN A 518 -12.96 27.38 18.45
CA GLN A 518 -11.93 28.28 18.97
C GLN A 518 -11.72 28.07 20.47
N LYS A 519 -12.78 27.96 21.26
CA LYS A 519 -12.72 27.64 22.69
C LYS A 519 -12.10 26.28 22.95
N PHE A 520 -12.49 25.24 22.20
CA PHE A 520 -11.93 23.89 22.33
C PHE A 520 -10.42 23.89 22.15
N TRP A 521 -9.91 24.54 21.12
CA TRP A 521 -8.47 24.64 20.87
C TRP A 521 -7.73 25.59 21.81
N THR A 522 -8.44 26.51 22.47
CA THR A 522 -7.83 27.46 23.42
C THR A 522 -7.95 27.03 24.87
N LYS A 523 -8.82 26.10 25.22
CA LYS A 523 -9.10 25.68 26.61
C LYS A 523 -7.99 24.84 27.25
N ASN A 524 -7.12 24.24 26.44
CA ASN A 524 -6.03 23.35 26.91
C ASN A 524 -4.67 24.07 26.90
N LEU A 525 -4.66 25.30 27.25
CA LEU A 525 -3.49 26.15 27.53
C LEU A 525 -3.47 26.45 29.02
#